data_7953980dba12bd8ed2a873a08a4f3e5d
#
_entry.id   7953980dba12bd8ed2a873a08a4f3e5d
#
_cell.length_a   1.000
_cell.length_b   1.000
_cell.length_c   1.000
_cell.angle_alpha   90.00
_cell.angle_beta   90.00
_cell.angle_gamma   90.00
#
_symmetry.space_group_name_H-M   'P 1'
#
loop_
_entity.id
_entity.type
_entity.pdbx_description
1 polymer ?
#
loop_
_entity_poly.entity_id
_entity_poly.type
_entity_poly.pdbx_seq_one_letter_code
_entity_poly.pdbx_strand_id
1 'polypeptide(L)'
;MWIHFALFAALLLPAALLGLRGNAGRRGSRVILVVAFVAFVAFSSMRAVSVGNDTVEYHRVFEEIKATTSLQEAFTVSRFEYGYVVLNYLVSRITDSFNILLLIISVFVYGSAVLFIKRYAANYSLAVLLAFGISAFYDFTLFTRQSIAVAIFLLAVPALMERKLLRYALLIALASQFHLSALLLLVIYLVSAMRLSTFGDWIKWGALIGTSMLSLSWVMNSLAASSAYYGHYLNSDYADGGVRSATVLLIVVRIFLILLASTCGWEAAVEEDPSGRTRSLLALAVADIAMVTVSLGFNLVDRLEMYLTMPFVVGLVNLTVRGRRPERSYIGALLVIIALAASTIFFLYRPEWYHLFPYRTFFEKGIP
;
A
#
# COMPACT_ATOMS: atom_id res chain seq x y z
N MET A 1 -14.70 6.28 14.46
CA MET A 1 -13.57 7.26 14.50
C MET A 1 -12.69 7.15 15.73
N TRP A 2 -13.22 6.90 16.97
CA TRP A 2 -12.38 6.82 18.17
C TRP A 2 -11.17 5.85 18.04
N ILE A 3 -11.35 4.70 17.38
CA ILE A 3 -10.28 3.72 17.18
C ILE A 3 -9.15 4.25 16.27
N HIS A 4 -9.47 5.12 15.30
CA HIS A 4 -8.46 5.80 14.48
C HIS A 4 -7.54 6.66 15.34
N PHE A 5 -8.12 7.46 16.23
CA PHE A 5 -7.34 8.29 17.14
C PHE A 5 -6.60 7.46 18.21
N ALA A 6 -7.20 6.36 18.66
CA ALA A 6 -6.54 5.44 19.59
C ALA A 6 -5.31 4.78 18.94
N LEU A 7 -5.41 4.31 17.70
CA LEU A 7 -4.28 3.76 16.93
C LEU A 7 -3.21 4.83 16.72
N PHE A 8 -3.60 6.05 16.33
CA PHE A 8 -2.65 7.15 16.19
C PHE A 8 -1.92 7.46 17.50
N ALA A 9 -2.64 7.57 18.60
CA ALA A 9 -2.06 7.79 19.92
C ALA A 9 -1.10 6.65 20.33
N ALA A 10 -1.47 5.40 20.07
CA ALA A 10 -0.63 4.23 20.33
C ALA A 10 0.70 4.26 19.54
N LEU A 11 0.70 4.86 18.35
CA LEU A 11 1.91 5.05 17.54
C LEU A 11 2.68 6.31 17.94
N LEU A 12 1.97 7.41 18.20
CA LEU A 12 2.58 8.70 18.52
C LEU A 12 3.28 8.69 19.87
N LEU A 13 2.67 8.05 20.89
CA LEU A 13 3.20 8.03 22.25
C LEU A 13 4.62 7.43 22.32
N PRO A 14 4.89 6.21 21.80
CA PRO A 14 6.25 5.68 21.79
C PRO A 14 7.19 6.50 20.89
N ALA A 15 6.70 7.07 19.79
CA ALA A 15 7.51 7.93 18.92
C ALA A 15 7.98 9.21 19.67
N ALA A 16 7.08 9.86 20.40
CA ALA A 16 7.37 11.06 21.18
C ALA A 16 8.29 10.76 22.38
N LEU A 17 7.97 9.74 23.16
CA LEU A 17 8.76 9.36 24.37
C LEU A 17 10.19 8.94 24.02
N LEU A 18 10.38 8.27 22.89
CA LEU A 18 11.69 7.81 22.44
C LEU A 18 12.47 8.92 21.73
N GLY A 19 11.77 9.85 21.05
CA GLY A 19 12.35 11.04 20.41
C GLY A 19 12.86 12.07 21.43
N LEU A 20 12.16 12.24 22.55
CA LEU A 20 12.55 13.18 23.62
C LEU A 20 13.85 12.77 24.35
N ARG A 21 14.22 11.52 24.30
CA ARG A 21 15.44 10.97 24.92
C ARG A 21 16.66 11.03 24.02
N GLY A 22 16.89 12.10 23.28
CA GLY A 22 18.08 12.50 22.50
C GLY A 22 19.09 11.45 21.99
N ASN A 23 19.14 10.30 22.62
CA ASN A 23 19.91 9.11 22.30
C ASN A 23 19.00 7.88 22.06
N ALA A 24 17.85 8.07 21.43
CA ALA A 24 17.02 6.97 21.00
C ALA A 24 17.76 6.17 19.92
N GLY A 25 18.83 5.51 20.38
CA GLY A 25 19.59 4.58 19.60
C GLY A 25 18.65 3.57 18.95
N ARG A 26 19.12 2.85 17.94
CA ARG A 26 18.38 1.84 17.15
C ARG A 26 17.39 0.96 17.94
N ARG A 27 17.54 0.82 19.28
CA ARG A 27 16.61 0.07 20.14
C ARG A 27 15.29 0.77 20.37
N GLY A 28 15.28 2.08 20.67
CA GLY A 28 14.04 2.85 20.86
C GLY A 28 13.20 2.92 19.58
N SER A 29 13.87 3.12 18.46
CA SER A 29 13.21 3.13 17.14
C SER A 29 12.60 1.78 16.73
N ARG A 30 13.03 0.65 17.30
CA ARG A 30 12.45 -0.66 17.03
C ARG A 30 11.13 -0.91 17.77
N VAL A 31 10.93 -0.27 18.90
CA VAL A 31 9.68 -0.42 19.68
C VAL A 31 8.47 0.01 18.84
N ILE A 32 8.57 1.12 18.11
CA ILE A 32 7.45 1.58 17.29
C ILE A 32 7.11 0.59 16.16
N LEU A 33 8.11 -0.11 15.62
CA LEU A 33 7.86 -1.16 14.61
C LEU A 33 7.07 -2.32 15.20
N VAL A 34 7.39 -2.73 16.43
CA VAL A 34 6.68 -3.79 17.13
C VAL A 34 5.26 -3.33 17.48
N VAL A 35 5.11 -2.11 18.00
CA VAL A 35 3.80 -1.54 18.31
C VAL A 35 2.92 -1.45 17.05
N ALA A 36 3.45 -0.92 15.96
CA ALA A 36 2.71 -0.86 14.70
C ALA A 36 2.33 -2.25 14.20
N PHE A 37 3.25 -3.21 14.22
CA PHE A 37 2.98 -4.58 13.81
C PHE A 37 1.84 -5.20 14.65
N VAL A 38 1.96 -5.19 15.97
CA VAL A 38 0.95 -5.79 16.86
C VAL A 38 -0.39 -5.08 16.74
N ALA A 39 -0.40 -3.74 16.73
CA ALA A 39 -1.64 -2.96 16.64
C ALA A 39 -2.40 -3.25 15.33
N PHE A 40 -1.71 -3.28 14.19
CA PHE A 40 -2.36 -3.49 12.91
C PHE A 40 -2.66 -4.96 12.60
N VAL A 41 -1.87 -5.90 13.08
CA VAL A 41 -2.24 -7.32 13.04
C VAL A 41 -3.51 -7.56 13.85
N ALA A 42 -3.61 -7.02 15.06
CA ALA A 42 -4.82 -7.12 15.89
C ALA A 42 -6.01 -6.41 15.20
N PHE A 43 -5.82 -5.17 14.77
CA PHE A 43 -6.86 -4.41 14.08
C PHE A 43 -7.39 -5.13 12.84
N SER A 44 -6.53 -5.69 12.01
CA SER A 44 -6.92 -6.37 10.78
C SER A 44 -7.56 -7.74 11.03
N SER A 45 -7.01 -8.54 11.96
CA SER A 45 -7.47 -9.91 12.20
C SER A 45 -8.72 -9.99 13.08
N MET A 46 -8.91 -9.01 13.98
CA MET A 46 -10.06 -8.99 14.90
C MET A 46 -11.31 -8.33 14.32
N ARG A 47 -11.26 -7.83 13.10
CA ARG A 47 -12.41 -7.15 12.48
C ARG A 47 -13.58 -8.12 12.26
N ALA A 48 -14.79 -7.60 12.42
CA ALA A 48 -16.00 -8.28 11.99
C ALA A 48 -16.10 -8.35 10.47
N VAL A 49 -16.89 -9.28 9.94
CA VAL A 49 -17.12 -9.45 8.49
C VAL A 49 -17.70 -8.18 7.85
N SER A 50 -18.46 -7.39 8.62
CA SER A 50 -19.04 -6.12 8.18
C SER A 50 -18.03 -4.96 8.03
N VAL A 51 -16.77 -5.14 8.44
CA VAL A 51 -15.73 -4.11 8.34
C VAL A 51 -14.93 -4.30 7.06
N GLY A 52 -14.99 -3.31 6.18
CA GLY A 52 -14.36 -3.31 4.87
C GLY A 52 -15.26 -3.82 3.75
N ASN A 53 -15.19 -3.15 2.59
CA ASN A 53 -16.09 -3.40 1.46
C ASN A 53 -16.04 -4.85 0.93
N ASP A 54 -14.84 -5.41 0.87
CA ASP A 54 -14.62 -6.72 0.26
C ASP A 54 -14.62 -7.87 1.29
N THR A 55 -14.70 -7.58 2.61
CA THR A 55 -14.55 -8.60 3.67
C THR A 55 -15.69 -9.61 3.65
N VAL A 56 -16.91 -9.18 3.35
CA VAL A 56 -18.09 -10.06 3.20
C VAL A 56 -17.84 -11.09 2.10
N GLU A 57 -17.32 -10.65 0.96
CA GLU A 57 -17.04 -11.52 -0.18
C GLU A 57 -15.89 -12.50 0.13
N TYR A 58 -14.85 -12.05 0.84
CA TYR A 58 -13.76 -12.94 1.28
C TYR A 58 -14.24 -14.00 2.27
N HIS A 59 -15.14 -13.64 3.18
CA HIS A 59 -15.74 -14.58 4.11
C HIS A 59 -16.63 -15.59 3.38
N ARG A 60 -17.49 -15.14 2.46
CA ARG A 60 -18.33 -16.01 1.63
C ARG A 60 -17.48 -17.07 0.90
N VAL A 61 -16.43 -16.61 0.22
CA VAL A 61 -15.52 -17.50 -0.52
C VAL A 61 -14.78 -18.47 0.41
N PHE A 62 -14.39 -18.04 1.62
CA PHE A 62 -13.79 -18.94 2.61
C PHE A 62 -14.76 -20.06 3.01
N GLU A 63 -16.04 -19.75 3.28
CA GLU A 63 -17.05 -20.73 3.63
C GLU A 63 -17.36 -21.69 2.45
N GLU A 64 -17.42 -21.19 1.22
CA GLU A 64 -17.60 -22.02 0.03
C GLU A 64 -16.43 -22.99 -0.17
N ILE A 65 -15.19 -22.52 -0.07
CA ILE A 65 -14.00 -23.35 -0.19
C ILE A 65 -13.92 -24.37 0.95
N LYS A 66 -14.31 -23.97 2.17
CA LYS A 66 -14.35 -24.87 3.33
C LYS A 66 -15.29 -26.05 3.10
N ALA A 67 -16.41 -25.84 2.41
CA ALA A 67 -17.37 -26.87 2.08
C ALA A 67 -16.89 -27.87 1.00
N THR A 68 -15.84 -27.56 0.25
CA THR A 68 -15.33 -28.45 -0.80
C THR A 68 -14.57 -29.64 -0.22
N THR A 69 -14.53 -30.74 -0.97
CA THR A 69 -13.83 -31.97 -0.57
C THR A 69 -12.39 -32.05 -1.12
N SER A 70 -12.11 -31.29 -2.19
CA SER A 70 -10.82 -31.31 -2.87
C SER A 70 -10.39 -29.92 -3.28
N LEU A 71 -9.06 -29.73 -3.47
CA LEU A 71 -8.51 -28.48 -3.99
C LEU A 71 -9.00 -28.21 -5.41
N GLN A 72 -9.21 -29.24 -6.22
CA GLN A 72 -9.71 -29.08 -7.59
C GLN A 72 -11.15 -28.51 -7.57
N GLU A 73 -12.00 -28.99 -6.69
CA GLU A 73 -13.34 -28.44 -6.48
C GLU A 73 -13.26 -26.99 -5.99
N ALA A 74 -12.33 -26.64 -5.06
CA ALA A 74 -12.14 -25.30 -4.59
C ALA A 74 -11.82 -24.29 -5.72
N PHE A 75 -11.12 -24.71 -6.76
CA PHE A 75 -10.88 -23.88 -7.95
C PHE A 75 -12.13 -23.65 -8.81
N THR A 76 -13.15 -24.49 -8.70
CA THR A 76 -14.39 -24.33 -9.48
C THR A 76 -15.42 -23.45 -8.77
N VAL A 77 -15.39 -23.38 -7.44
CA VAL A 77 -16.35 -22.57 -6.66
C VAL A 77 -15.91 -21.12 -6.48
N SER A 78 -14.63 -20.82 -6.72
CA SER A 78 -14.09 -19.47 -6.56
C SER A 78 -13.51 -18.92 -7.86
N ARG A 79 -13.85 -17.65 -8.14
CA ARG A 79 -13.27 -16.88 -9.25
C ARG A 79 -11.96 -16.16 -8.90
N PHE A 80 -11.50 -16.29 -7.66
CA PHE A 80 -10.26 -15.63 -7.21
C PHE A 80 -9.02 -16.36 -7.73
N GLU A 81 -7.88 -15.67 -7.65
CA GLU A 81 -6.60 -16.17 -8.12
C GLU A 81 -6.18 -17.44 -7.36
N TYR A 82 -5.50 -18.34 -8.07
CA TYR A 82 -5.16 -19.69 -7.57
C TYR A 82 -4.42 -19.66 -6.23
N GLY A 83 -3.45 -18.76 -6.03
CA GLY A 83 -2.72 -18.66 -4.75
C GLY A 83 -3.61 -18.32 -3.57
N TYR A 84 -4.62 -17.44 -3.79
CA TYR A 84 -5.58 -17.09 -2.75
C TYR A 84 -6.53 -18.27 -2.44
N VAL A 85 -6.99 -18.98 -3.47
CA VAL A 85 -7.82 -20.19 -3.30
C VAL A 85 -7.06 -21.29 -2.53
N VAL A 86 -5.80 -21.55 -2.90
CA VAL A 86 -4.93 -22.51 -2.20
C VAL A 86 -4.76 -22.12 -0.73
N LEU A 87 -4.50 -20.85 -0.44
CA LEU A 87 -4.35 -20.38 0.94
C LEU A 87 -5.64 -20.61 1.75
N ASN A 88 -6.81 -20.24 1.20
CA ASN A 88 -8.10 -20.48 1.85
C ASN A 88 -8.34 -21.98 2.07
N TYR A 89 -8.09 -22.81 1.07
CA TYR A 89 -8.25 -24.27 1.16
C TYR A 89 -7.38 -24.84 2.28
N LEU A 90 -6.09 -24.52 2.32
CA LEU A 90 -5.18 -25.03 3.34
C LEU A 90 -5.59 -24.59 4.75
N VAL A 91 -5.96 -23.32 4.93
CA VAL A 91 -6.39 -22.81 6.24
C VAL A 91 -7.71 -23.42 6.65
N SER A 92 -8.68 -23.59 5.74
CA SER A 92 -9.98 -24.23 6.06
C SER A 92 -9.89 -25.71 6.45
N ARG A 93 -8.77 -26.38 6.14
CA ARG A 93 -8.51 -27.77 6.64
C ARG A 93 -7.98 -27.79 8.08
N ILE A 94 -7.54 -26.65 8.61
CA ILE A 94 -6.96 -26.54 9.96
C ILE A 94 -7.94 -25.88 10.93
N THR A 95 -8.78 -24.95 10.45
CA THR A 95 -9.71 -24.18 11.29
C THR A 95 -10.95 -23.75 10.52
N ASP A 96 -12.06 -23.66 11.25
CA ASP A 96 -13.33 -23.12 10.73
C ASP A 96 -13.41 -21.60 10.82
N SER A 97 -12.43 -20.96 11.47
CA SER A 97 -12.45 -19.52 11.74
C SER A 97 -11.84 -18.70 10.60
N PHE A 98 -12.66 -17.90 9.94
CA PHE A 98 -12.20 -16.91 8.96
C PHE A 98 -11.21 -15.89 9.56
N ASN A 99 -11.37 -15.54 10.86
CA ASN A 99 -10.46 -14.61 11.52
C ASN A 99 -9.05 -15.18 11.69
N ILE A 100 -8.86 -16.50 11.74
CA ILE A 100 -7.54 -17.13 11.70
C ILE A 100 -6.89 -16.95 10.32
N LEU A 101 -7.65 -17.06 9.22
CA LEU A 101 -7.15 -16.72 7.89
C LEU A 101 -6.71 -15.25 7.84
N LEU A 102 -7.54 -14.32 8.36
CA LEU A 102 -7.19 -12.91 8.45
C LEU A 102 -5.93 -12.67 9.29
N LEU A 103 -5.76 -13.42 10.39
CA LEU A 103 -4.57 -13.33 11.24
C LEU A 103 -3.30 -13.75 10.47
N ILE A 104 -3.34 -14.89 9.79
CA ILE A 104 -2.20 -15.39 8.98
C ILE A 104 -1.81 -14.36 7.92
N ILE A 105 -2.80 -13.84 7.19
CA ILE A 105 -2.59 -12.82 6.17
C ILE A 105 -2.02 -11.53 6.78
N SER A 106 -2.60 -11.06 7.90
CA SER A 106 -2.17 -9.83 8.57
C SER A 106 -0.73 -9.92 9.08
N VAL A 107 -0.35 -11.06 9.68
CA VAL A 107 1.04 -11.29 10.12
C VAL A 107 2.01 -11.19 8.94
N PHE A 108 1.68 -11.79 7.80
CA PHE A 108 2.52 -11.74 6.60
C PHE A 108 2.60 -10.32 6.03
N VAL A 109 1.47 -9.64 5.87
CA VAL A 109 1.38 -8.32 5.23
C VAL A 109 2.06 -7.25 6.08
N TYR A 110 1.67 -7.12 7.35
CA TYR A 110 2.27 -6.10 8.24
C TYR A 110 3.72 -6.45 8.62
N GLY A 111 4.05 -7.75 8.70
CA GLY A 111 5.43 -8.20 8.86
C GLY A 111 6.31 -7.75 7.71
N SER A 112 5.86 -7.90 6.46
CA SER A 112 6.57 -7.46 5.27
C SER A 112 6.74 -5.94 5.23
N ALA A 113 5.68 -5.17 5.59
CA ALA A 113 5.72 -3.70 5.66
C ALA A 113 6.73 -3.21 6.72
N VAL A 114 6.70 -3.79 7.92
CA VAL A 114 7.62 -3.44 9.01
C VAL A 114 9.07 -3.81 8.65
N LEU A 115 9.29 -4.97 8.03
CA LEU A 115 10.61 -5.36 7.54
C LEU A 115 11.12 -4.42 6.44
N PHE A 116 10.24 -3.95 5.57
CA PHE A 116 10.57 -2.96 4.56
C PHE A 116 11.00 -1.62 5.18
N ILE A 117 10.22 -1.08 6.13
CA ILE A 117 10.59 0.13 6.89
C ILE A 117 11.93 -0.08 7.59
N LYS A 118 12.11 -1.19 8.31
CA LYS A 118 13.35 -1.52 9.02
C LYS A 118 14.59 -1.56 8.10
N ARG A 119 14.40 -2.03 6.86
CA ARG A 119 15.51 -2.20 5.90
C ARG A 119 15.88 -0.89 5.21
N TYR A 120 14.91 -0.02 4.94
CA TYR A 120 15.09 1.10 4.01
C TYR A 120 14.90 2.48 4.62
N ALA A 121 14.13 2.64 5.69
CA ALA A 121 13.84 3.95 6.26
C ALA A 121 15.00 4.47 7.13
N ALA A 122 15.34 5.74 6.94
CA ALA A 122 16.31 6.45 7.77
C ALA A 122 15.76 6.77 9.18
N ASN A 123 14.44 6.88 9.33
CA ASN A 123 13.75 7.08 10.60
C ASN A 123 12.47 6.23 10.66
N TYR A 124 12.43 5.27 11.58
CA TYR A 124 11.30 4.32 11.68
C TYR A 124 10.03 4.97 12.21
N SER A 125 10.16 5.88 13.18
CA SER A 125 9.01 6.58 13.77
C SER A 125 8.31 7.43 12.74
N LEU A 126 9.07 8.22 11.99
CA LEU A 126 8.52 9.06 10.93
C LEU A 126 7.88 8.20 9.82
N ALA A 127 8.51 7.06 9.46
CA ALA A 127 7.96 6.17 8.44
C ALA A 127 6.64 5.52 8.88
N VAL A 128 6.54 5.05 10.12
CA VAL A 128 5.31 4.46 10.66
C VAL A 128 4.20 5.50 10.76
N LEU A 129 4.48 6.69 11.30
CA LEU A 129 3.49 7.75 11.45
C LEU A 129 3.01 8.27 10.09
N LEU A 130 3.91 8.41 9.12
CA LEU A 130 3.54 8.83 7.78
C LEU A 130 2.74 7.75 7.04
N ALA A 131 3.13 6.47 7.15
CA ALA A 131 2.38 5.35 6.58
C ALA A 131 0.96 5.26 7.16
N PHE A 132 0.81 5.52 8.45
CA PHE A 132 -0.49 5.63 9.10
C PHE A 132 -1.27 6.84 8.53
N GLY A 133 -0.62 8.01 8.48
CA GLY A 133 -1.23 9.26 8.04
C GLY A 133 -1.76 9.22 6.60
N ILE A 134 -1.09 8.51 5.69
CA ILE A 134 -1.57 8.33 4.31
C ILE A 134 -2.45 7.09 4.12
N SER A 135 -2.94 6.48 5.21
CA SER A 135 -3.86 5.33 5.21
C SER A 135 -3.29 4.00 4.71
N ALA A 136 -2.00 3.88 4.43
CA ALA A 136 -1.39 2.66 3.89
C ALA A 136 -1.70 1.40 4.71
N PHE A 137 -1.75 1.52 6.04
CA PHE A 137 -2.07 0.39 6.92
C PHE A 137 -3.55 0.01 6.88
N TYR A 138 -4.45 0.96 6.60
CA TYR A 138 -5.88 0.66 6.42
C TYR A 138 -6.13 -0.04 5.09
N ASP A 139 -5.46 0.39 4.01
CA ASP A 139 -5.56 -0.25 2.71
C ASP A 139 -5.13 -1.73 2.79
N PHE A 140 -4.09 -2.03 3.57
CA PHE A 140 -3.68 -3.40 3.83
C PHE A 140 -4.73 -4.23 4.59
N THR A 141 -5.54 -3.60 5.43
CA THR A 141 -6.65 -4.26 6.11
C THR A 141 -7.78 -4.58 5.13
N LEU A 142 -8.11 -3.65 4.24
CA LEU A 142 -9.32 -3.68 3.42
C LEU A 142 -9.18 -4.54 2.17
N PHE A 143 -8.05 -4.42 1.46
CA PHE A 143 -7.81 -5.09 0.18
C PHE A 143 -6.99 -6.37 0.36
N THR A 144 -7.55 -7.35 1.09
CA THR A 144 -6.84 -8.53 1.59
C THR A 144 -6.00 -9.27 0.55
N ARG A 145 -6.56 -9.60 -0.64
CA ARG A 145 -5.83 -10.30 -1.72
C ARG A 145 -4.69 -9.45 -2.27
N GLN A 146 -4.99 -8.19 -2.58
CA GLN A 146 -4.00 -7.26 -3.10
C GLN A 146 -2.90 -6.99 -2.08
N SER A 147 -3.21 -6.93 -0.79
CA SER A 147 -2.24 -6.73 0.28
C SER A 147 -1.20 -7.85 0.36
N ILE A 148 -1.61 -9.11 0.11
CA ILE A 148 -0.66 -10.23 -0.02
C ILE A 148 0.29 -9.98 -1.19
N ALA A 149 -0.24 -9.56 -2.34
CA ALA A 149 0.58 -9.26 -3.52
C ALA A 149 1.52 -8.07 -3.26
N VAL A 150 1.06 -7.02 -2.56
CA VAL A 150 1.89 -5.89 -2.10
C VAL A 150 3.01 -6.38 -1.18
N ALA A 151 2.70 -7.24 -0.21
CA ALA A 151 3.70 -7.80 0.70
C ALA A 151 4.79 -8.55 -0.05
N ILE A 152 4.43 -9.37 -1.04
CA ILE A 152 5.39 -10.09 -1.90
C ILE A 152 6.21 -9.09 -2.74
N PHE A 153 5.59 -8.02 -3.26
CA PHE A 153 6.31 -6.95 -3.96
C PHE A 153 7.33 -6.25 -3.06
N LEU A 154 6.98 -5.91 -1.81
CA LEU A 154 7.93 -5.32 -0.86
C LEU A 154 9.14 -6.23 -0.62
N LEU A 155 8.93 -7.56 -0.62
CA LEU A 155 10.01 -8.56 -0.57
C LEU A 155 10.79 -8.67 -1.90
N ALA A 156 10.21 -8.26 -3.02
CA ALA A 156 10.86 -8.23 -4.34
C ALA A 156 11.72 -6.96 -4.56
N VAL A 157 11.47 -5.87 -3.82
CA VAL A 157 12.21 -4.60 -3.97
C VAL A 157 13.74 -4.76 -3.87
N PRO A 158 14.33 -5.63 -3.02
CA PRO A 158 15.76 -5.88 -3.08
C PRO A 158 16.24 -6.37 -4.45
N ALA A 159 15.52 -7.31 -5.07
CA ALA A 159 15.87 -7.81 -6.39
C ALA A 159 15.72 -6.75 -7.49
N LEU A 160 14.72 -5.87 -7.34
CA LEU A 160 14.52 -4.69 -8.18
C LEU A 160 15.73 -3.75 -8.11
N MET A 161 16.17 -3.39 -6.90
CA MET A 161 17.30 -2.48 -6.66
C MET A 161 18.65 -3.09 -7.11
N GLU A 162 18.82 -4.39 -6.90
CA GLU A 162 20.01 -5.15 -7.31
C GLU A 162 20.02 -5.52 -8.81
N ARG A 163 18.99 -5.09 -9.58
CA ARG A 163 18.81 -5.40 -11.00
C ARG A 163 18.79 -6.89 -11.32
N LYS A 164 18.32 -7.72 -10.41
CA LYS A 164 18.15 -9.17 -10.57
C LYS A 164 16.81 -9.49 -11.21
N LEU A 165 16.69 -9.28 -12.53
CA LEU A 165 15.42 -9.39 -13.27
C LEU A 165 14.69 -10.72 -13.03
N LEU A 166 15.38 -11.86 -13.16
CA LEU A 166 14.74 -13.17 -13.01
C LEU A 166 14.13 -13.35 -11.62
N ARG A 167 14.88 -12.99 -10.55
CA ARG A 167 14.38 -13.08 -9.18
C ARG A 167 13.19 -12.13 -8.95
N TYR A 168 13.28 -10.92 -9.50
CA TYR A 168 12.17 -9.97 -9.44
C TYR A 168 10.94 -10.51 -10.15
N ALA A 169 11.07 -10.96 -11.39
CA ALA A 169 9.98 -11.49 -12.20
C ALA A 169 9.32 -12.73 -11.56
N LEU A 170 10.09 -13.64 -10.97
CA LEU A 170 9.54 -14.80 -10.24
C LEU A 170 8.72 -14.38 -9.02
N LEU A 171 9.16 -13.36 -8.26
CA LEU A 171 8.40 -12.85 -7.12
C LEU A 171 7.13 -12.11 -7.58
N ILE A 172 7.19 -11.37 -8.70
CA ILE A 172 6.00 -10.74 -9.27
C ILE A 172 5.02 -11.79 -9.81
N ALA A 173 5.51 -12.86 -10.45
CA ALA A 173 4.67 -13.98 -10.86
C ALA A 173 4.01 -14.69 -9.66
N LEU A 174 4.71 -14.80 -8.53
CA LEU A 174 4.12 -15.30 -7.28
C LEU A 174 3.06 -14.32 -6.74
N ALA A 175 3.33 -13.00 -6.74
CA ALA A 175 2.37 -11.99 -6.31
C ALA A 175 1.09 -12.02 -7.15
N SER A 176 1.19 -12.27 -8.47
CA SER A 176 0.04 -12.35 -9.36
C SER A 176 -0.88 -13.53 -9.07
N GLN A 177 -0.41 -14.55 -8.35
CA GLN A 177 -1.26 -15.66 -7.89
C GLN A 177 -2.21 -15.25 -6.76
N PHE A 178 -2.03 -14.07 -6.17
CA PHE A 178 -2.93 -13.49 -5.16
C PHE A 178 -3.70 -12.30 -5.71
N HIS A 179 -3.10 -11.55 -6.65
CA HIS A 179 -3.78 -10.45 -7.33
C HIS A 179 -3.13 -10.17 -8.69
N LEU A 180 -3.88 -10.39 -9.75
CA LEU A 180 -3.39 -10.37 -11.13
C LEU A 180 -2.74 -9.03 -11.52
N SER A 181 -3.23 -7.91 -10.96
CA SER A 181 -2.67 -6.58 -11.21
C SER A 181 -1.18 -6.45 -10.86
N ALA A 182 -0.63 -7.34 -10.02
CA ALA A 182 0.80 -7.38 -9.71
C ALA A 182 1.68 -7.52 -10.96
N LEU A 183 1.19 -8.11 -12.05
CA LEU A 183 1.95 -8.23 -13.29
C LEU A 183 2.36 -6.86 -13.88
N LEU A 184 1.58 -5.81 -13.62
CA LEU A 184 1.93 -4.46 -14.03
C LEU A 184 3.23 -3.94 -13.39
N LEU A 185 3.62 -4.52 -12.25
CA LEU A 185 4.88 -4.19 -11.58
C LEU A 185 6.12 -4.62 -12.38
N LEU A 186 5.98 -5.49 -13.38
CA LEU A 186 7.10 -5.78 -14.30
C LEU A 186 7.57 -4.52 -15.02
N VAL A 187 6.67 -3.59 -15.33
CA VAL A 187 7.01 -2.28 -15.90
C VAL A 187 7.83 -1.43 -14.93
N ILE A 188 7.56 -1.54 -13.63
CA ILE A 188 8.29 -0.82 -12.57
C ILE A 188 9.78 -1.19 -12.56
N TYR A 189 10.15 -2.38 -13.03
CA TYR A 189 11.57 -2.74 -13.19
C TYR A 189 12.31 -1.78 -14.13
N LEU A 190 11.67 -1.38 -15.22
CA LEU A 190 12.23 -0.42 -16.18
C LEU A 190 12.18 1.00 -15.60
N VAL A 191 11.03 1.41 -15.07
CA VAL A 191 10.78 2.73 -14.52
C VAL A 191 11.73 3.05 -13.36
N SER A 192 12.03 2.09 -12.49
CA SER A 192 12.95 2.26 -11.36
C SER A 192 14.42 2.52 -11.76
N ALA A 193 14.77 2.37 -13.05
CA ALA A 193 16.07 2.75 -13.61
C ALA A 193 16.12 4.20 -14.06
N MET A 194 14.97 4.86 -14.21
CA MET A 194 14.92 6.23 -14.71
C MET A 194 15.55 7.20 -13.70
N ARG A 195 16.29 8.15 -14.24
CA ARG A 195 16.91 9.18 -13.43
C ARG A 195 15.91 10.30 -13.14
N LEU A 196 16.22 11.12 -12.14
CA LEU A 196 15.44 12.26 -11.69
C LEU A 196 16.37 13.48 -11.47
N SER A 197 17.44 13.57 -12.25
CA SER A 197 18.52 14.53 -12.01
C SER A 197 18.50 15.74 -12.95
N THR A 198 17.90 15.61 -14.12
CA THR A 198 17.90 16.66 -15.14
C THR A 198 16.49 17.02 -15.57
N PHE A 199 16.31 18.20 -16.14
CA PHE A 199 15.04 18.60 -16.76
C PHE A 199 14.58 17.62 -17.85
N GLY A 200 15.53 17.08 -18.62
CA GLY A 200 15.23 16.02 -19.61
C GLY A 200 14.70 14.73 -18.98
N ASP A 201 15.12 14.39 -17.76
CA ASP A 201 14.55 13.23 -17.04
C ASP A 201 13.10 13.48 -16.65
N TRP A 202 12.76 14.68 -16.20
CA TRP A 202 11.38 15.05 -15.89
C TRP A 202 10.47 15.06 -17.14
N ILE A 203 10.99 15.47 -18.30
CA ILE A 203 10.27 15.34 -19.58
C ILE A 203 9.96 13.88 -19.89
N LYS A 204 10.91 12.96 -19.69
CA LYS A 204 10.68 11.52 -19.89
C LYS A 204 9.60 10.98 -18.96
N TRP A 205 9.60 11.39 -17.68
CA TRP A 205 8.54 11.04 -16.74
C TRP A 205 7.18 11.59 -17.17
N GLY A 206 7.12 12.85 -17.58
CA GLY A 206 5.89 13.46 -18.10
C GLY A 206 5.38 12.76 -19.36
N ALA A 207 6.26 12.40 -20.29
CA ALA A 207 5.91 11.65 -21.49
C ALA A 207 5.39 10.23 -21.14
N LEU A 208 6.02 9.55 -20.17
CA LEU A 208 5.56 8.24 -19.70
C LEU A 208 4.15 8.31 -19.10
N ILE A 209 3.91 9.29 -18.23
CA ILE A 209 2.59 9.50 -17.62
C ILE A 209 1.55 9.80 -18.70
N GLY A 210 1.84 10.76 -19.59
CA GLY A 210 0.93 11.15 -20.67
C GLY A 210 0.60 10.00 -21.60
N THR A 211 1.61 9.23 -22.02
CA THR A 211 1.40 8.05 -22.90
C THR A 211 0.60 6.96 -22.16
N SER A 212 0.88 6.73 -20.87
CA SER A 212 0.12 5.77 -20.07
C SER A 212 -1.35 6.17 -19.94
N MET A 213 -1.66 7.44 -19.73
CA MET A 213 -3.04 7.94 -19.67
C MET A 213 -3.75 7.77 -21.03
N LEU A 214 -3.09 8.11 -22.12
CA LEU A 214 -3.69 7.97 -23.47
C LEU A 214 -3.91 6.52 -23.89
N SER A 215 -2.97 5.61 -23.52
CA SER A 215 -3.07 4.20 -23.86
C SER A 215 -4.01 3.42 -22.95
N LEU A 216 -4.28 3.92 -21.74
CA LEU A 216 -5.08 3.19 -20.74
C LEU A 216 -6.48 2.86 -21.23
N SER A 217 -7.18 3.83 -21.82
CA SER A 217 -8.53 3.63 -22.37
C SER A 217 -8.53 2.56 -23.48
N TRP A 218 -7.52 2.57 -24.35
CA TRP A 218 -7.37 1.57 -25.38
C TRP A 218 -7.09 0.18 -24.80
N VAL A 219 -6.18 0.08 -23.82
CA VAL A 219 -5.86 -1.19 -23.13
C VAL A 219 -7.10 -1.74 -22.43
N MET A 220 -7.84 -0.90 -21.70
CA MET A 220 -9.02 -1.32 -20.96
C MET A 220 -10.14 -1.78 -21.92
N ASN A 221 -10.38 -1.07 -23.00
CA ASN A 221 -11.34 -1.48 -24.03
C ASN A 221 -10.94 -2.83 -24.69
N SER A 222 -9.66 -3.04 -24.95
CA SER A 222 -9.15 -4.28 -25.51
C SER A 222 -9.29 -5.47 -24.55
N LEU A 223 -9.02 -5.26 -23.27
CA LEU A 223 -9.20 -6.26 -22.22
C LEU A 223 -10.68 -6.61 -22.02
N ALA A 224 -11.56 -5.64 -22.06
CA ALA A 224 -13.00 -5.85 -21.96
C ALA A 224 -13.58 -6.62 -23.16
N ALA A 225 -13.08 -6.33 -24.35
CA ALA A 225 -13.47 -7.07 -25.54
C ALA A 225 -12.99 -8.55 -25.52
N SER A 226 -11.90 -8.82 -24.79
CA SER A 226 -11.28 -10.16 -24.73
C SER A 226 -11.79 -11.03 -23.58
N SER A 227 -12.52 -10.48 -22.60
CA SER A 227 -12.93 -11.19 -21.40
C SER A 227 -14.26 -10.67 -20.84
N ALA A 228 -15.25 -11.57 -20.69
CA ALA A 228 -16.53 -11.26 -20.01
C ALA A 228 -16.34 -10.74 -18.58
N TYR A 229 -15.26 -11.10 -17.90
CA TYR A 229 -14.92 -10.64 -16.56
C TYR A 229 -14.61 -9.14 -16.54
N TYR A 230 -13.84 -8.63 -17.52
CA TYR A 230 -13.54 -7.20 -17.63
C TYR A 230 -14.66 -6.40 -18.26
N GLY A 231 -15.51 -7.02 -19.11
CA GLY A 231 -16.70 -6.41 -19.68
C GLY A 231 -17.71 -5.90 -18.64
N HIS A 232 -17.79 -6.59 -17.50
CA HIS A 232 -18.63 -6.16 -16.38
C HIS A 232 -18.14 -4.83 -15.75
N TYR A 233 -16.83 -4.58 -15.71
CA TYR A 233 -16.27 -3.34 -15.17
C TYR A 233 -16.50 -2.13 -16.08
N LEU A 234 -16.56 -2.31 -17.41
CA LEU A 234 -16.83 -1.21 -18.34
C LEU A 234 -18.28 -0.70 -18.25
N ASN A 235 -19.20 -1.52 -17.78
CA ASN A 235 -20.61 -1.18 -17.61
C ASN A 235 -20.96 -0.82 -16.15
N SER A 236 -19.95 -0.63 -15.30
CA SER A 236 -20.12 -0.26 -13.88
C SER A 236 -19.73 1.20 -13.66
N ASP A 237 -20.13 1.76 -12.50
CA ASP A 237 -19.74 3.11 -12.04
C ASP A 237 -18.21 3.33 -11.99
N TYR A 238 -17.40 2.28 -12.14
CA TYR A 238 -15.93 2.36 -12.24
C TYR A 238 -15.44 2.88 -13.60
N ALA A 239 -16.27 2.76 -14.65
CA ALA A 239 -15.95 3.19 -16.02
C ALA A 239 -16.64 4.51 -16.43
N ASP A 240 -17.38 5.14 -15.54
CA ASP A 240 -18.16 6.37 -15.80
C ASP A 240 -17.32 7.58 -16.26
N GLY A 241 -15.99 7.45 -16.38
CA GLY A 241 -15.09 8.48 -16.91
C GLY A 241 -15.06 9.79 -16.08
N GLY A 242 -15.82 9.84 -14.99
CA GLY A 242 -15.86 10.98 -14.08
C GLY A 242 -14.60 11.08 -13.24
N VAL A 243 -13.95 12.25 -13.26
CA VAL A 243 -12.82 12.54 -12.38
C VAL A 243 -13.31 12.58 -10.93
N ARG A 244 -12.89 11.61 -10.12
CA ARG A 244 -13.24 11.57 -8.70
C ARG A 244 -12.45 12.60 -7.92
N SER A 245 -13.16 13.46 -7.19
CA SER A 245 -12.53 14.48 -6.32
C SER A 245 -11.53 13.89 -5.32
N ALA A 246 -11.77 12.68 -4.85
CA ALA A 246 -10.84 11.98 -3.96
C ALA A 246 -9.52 11.60 -4.65
N THR A 247 -9.55 11.12 -5.88
CA THR A 247 -8.33 10.83 -6.66
C THR A 247 -7.52 12.12 -6.89
N VAL A 248 -8.22 13.22 -7.21
CA VAL A 248 -7.57 14.54 -7.31
C VAL A 248 -6.92 14.95 -5.99
N LEU A 249 -7.63 14.80 -4.87
CA LEU A 249 -7.09 15.09 -3.53
C LEU A 249 -5.86 14.24 -3.23
N LEU A 250 -5.90 12.94 -3.53
CA LEU A 250 -4.75 12.04 -3.36
C LEU A 250 -3.54 12.51 -4.14
N ILE A 251 -3.71 12.90 -5.42
CA ILE A 251 -2.62 13.42 -6.27
C ILE A 251 -2.05 14.71 -5.66
N VAL A 252 -2.93 15.66 -5.31
CA VAL A 252 -2.52 16.95 -4.74
C VAL A 252 -1.74 16.75 -3.44
N VAL A 253 -2.25 15.91 -2.54
CA VAL A 253 -1.58 15.60 -1.26
C VAL A 253 -0.21 14.96 -1.52
N ARG A 254 -0.10 13.97 -2.41
CA ARG A 254 1.18 13.32 -2.71
C ARG A 254 2.20 14.26 -3.32
N ILE A 255 1.78 15.07 -4.30
CA ILE A 255 2.65 16.09 -4.89
C ILE A 255 3.10 17.09 -3.83
N PHE A 256 2.18 17.56 -2.98
CA PHE A 256 2.52 18.49 -1.92
C PHE A 256 3.52 17.89 -0.92
N LEU A 257 3.31 16.64 -0.50
CA LEU A 257 4.20 15.96 0.43
C LEU A 257 5.61 15.78 -0.15
N ILE A 258 5.76 15.40 -1.42
CA ILE A 258 7.08 15.23 -2.03
C ILE A 258 7.77 16.59 -2.24
N LEU A 259 7.03 17.63 -2.62
CA LEU A 259 7.57 19.00 -2.75
C LEU A 259 8.03 19.52 -1.38
N LEU A 260 7.24 19.34 -0.33
CA LEU A 260 7.59 19.73 1.02
C LEU A 260 8.84 19.00 1.50
N ALA A 261 8.93 17.68 1.31
CA ALA A 261 10.10 16.90 1.67
C ALA A 261 11.34 17.32 0.86
N SER A 262 11.18 17.69 -0.42
CA SER A 262 12.28 18.11 -1.31
C SER A 262 12.94 19.41 -0.85
N THR A 263 12.24 20.24 -0.08
CA THR A 263 12.83 21.45 0.54
C THR A 263 14.00 21.12 1.47
N CYS A 264 14.10 19.90 1.99
CA CYS A 264 15.23 19.45 2.80
C CYS A 264 16.53 19.24 2.00
N GLY A 265 16.47 19.19 0.67
CA GLY A 265 17.58 19.03 -0.24
C GLY A 265 17.64 17.65 -0.89
N TRP A 266 17.15 17.56 -2.12
CA TRP A 266 17.09 16.32 -2.90
C TRP A 266 18.48 15.74 -3.18
N GLU A 267 19.39 16.57 -3.69
CA GLU A 267 20.75 16.15 -4.03
C GLU A 267 21.50 15.64 -2.81
N ALA A 268 21.44 16.39 -1.71
CA ALA A 268 22.06 16.01 -0.45
C ALA A 268 21.57 14.66 0.06
N ALA A 269 20.26 14.40 0.01
CA ALA A 269 19.69 13.15 0.47
C ALA A 269 20.13 11.95 -0.38
N VAL A 270 20.39 12.17 -1.68
CA VAL A 270 20.90 11.13 -2.60
C VAL A 270 22.40 10.92 -2.40
N GLU A 271 23.18 11.99 -2.19
CA GLU A 271 24.63 11.93 -1.94
C GLU A 271 24.96 11.22 -0.62
N GLU A 272 24.16 11.44 0.43
CA GLU A 272 24.33 10.76 1.73
C GLU A 272 24.03 9.24 1.70
N ASP A 273 23.56 8.71 0.56
CA ASP A 273 23.31 7.29 0.41
C ASP A 273 24.13 6.66 -0.74
N PRO A 274 25.39 6.28 -0.48
CA PRO A 274 26.24 5.64 -1.48
C PRO A 274 25.69 4.33 -2.04
N SER A 275 24.75 3.70 -1.32
CA SER A 275 24.09 2.47 -1.77
C SER A 275 23.09 2.69 -2.90
N GLY A 276 22.74 3.94 -3.22
CA GLY A 276 21.75 4.30 -4.23
C GLY A 276 20.29 3.94 -3.91
N ARG A 277 20.03 3.42 -2.70
CA ARG A 277 18.68 3.00 -2.29
C ARG A 277 17.71 4.15 -2.20
N THR A 278 18.16 5.30 -1.66
CA THR A 278 17.35 6.51 -1.58
C THR A 278 16.93 6.97 -2.97
N ARG A 279 17.84 6.98 -3.95
CA ARG A 279 17.51 7.31 -5.34
C ARG A 279 16.44 6.38 -5.91
N SER A 280 16.60 5.08 -5.73
CA SER A 280 15.62 4.09 -6.21
C SER A 280 14.25 4.26 -5.55
N LEU A 281 14.21 4.54 -4.23
CA LEU A 281 12.96 4.79 -3.52
C LEU A 281 12.28 6.08 -3.97
N LEU A 282 13.05 7.12 -4.29
CA LEU A 282 12.50 8.36 -4.84
C LEU A 282 11.95 8.17 -6.26
N ALA A 283 12.60 7.34 -7.09
CA ALA A 283 12.04 6.97 -8.38
C ALA A 283 10.72 6.20 -8.23
N LEU A 284 10.63 5.28 -7.26
CA LEU A 284 9.37 4.60 -6.95
C LEU A 284 8.31 5.56 -6.36
N ALA A 285 8.71 6.59 -5.61
CA ALA A 285 7.80 7.61 -5.10
C ALA A 285 7.21 8.47 -6.23
N VAL A 286 8.01 8.82 -7.24
CA VAL A 286 7.51 9.52 -8.43
C VAL A 286 6.62 8.59 -9.25
N ALA A 287 6.95 7.30 -9.35
CA ALA A 287 6.11 6.31 -10.01
C ALA A 287 4.76 6.12 -9.30
N ASP A 288 4.71 6.23 -7.97
CA ASP A 288 3.46 6.22 -7.19
C ASP A 288 2.54 7.38 -7.60
N ILE A 289 3.07 8.60 -7.63
CA ILE A 289 2.32 9.79 -8.09
C ILE A 289 1.84 9.62 -9.54
N ALA A 290 2.72 9.09 -10.41
CA ALA A 290 2.38 8.81 -11.80
C ALA A 290 1.20 7.82 -11.90
N MET A 291 1.23 6.75 -11.11
CA MET A 291 0.20 5.72 -11.10
C MET A 291 -1.15 6.26 -10.63
N VAL A 292 -1.17 7.06 -9.55
CA VAL A 292 -2.39 7.75 -9.10
C VAL A 292 -2.88 8.74 -10.17
N THR A 293 -1.98 9.43 -10.87
CA THR A 293 -2.37 10.37 -11.95
C THR A 293 -3.00 9.63 -13.14
N VAL A 294 -2.46 8.48 -13.51
CA VAL A 294 -3.04 7.63 -14.57
C VAL A 294 -4.43 7.13 -14.19
N SER A 295 -4.73 6.94 -12.91
CA SER A 295 -6.05 6.51 -12.44
C SER A 295 -7.18 7.53 -12.67
N LEU A 296 -6.86 8.80 -12.97
CA LEU A 296 -7.86 9.78 -13.40
C LEU A 296 -8.63 9.36 -14.66
N GLY A 297 -8.01 8.56 -15.52
CA GLY A 297 -8.65 8.03 -16.73
C GLY A 297 -9.47 6.77 -16.49
N PHE A 298 -9.21 6.04 -15.40
CA PHE A 298 -9.92 4.80 -15.07
C PHE A 298 -9.82 4.47 -13.58
N ASN A 299 -10.93 4.58 -12.89
CA ASN A 299 -11.00 4.53 -11.43
C ASN A 299 -10.50 3.23 -10.76
N LEU A 300 -10.46 2.11 -11.49
CA LEU A 300 -9.97 0.84 -10.95
C LEU A 300 -8.43 0.84 -10.79
N VAL A 301 -7.74 1.73 -11.51
CA VAL A 301 -6.27 1.84 -11.50
C VAL A 301 -5.76 2.53 -10.22
N ASP A 302 -6.62 3.25 -9.49
CA ASP A 302 -6.25 3.89 -8.21
C ASP A 302 -5.72 2.88 -7.19
N ARG A 303 -6.26 1.66 -7.19
CA ARG A 303 -5.78 0.58 -6.31
C ARG A 303 -4.34 0.14 -6.58
N LEU A 304 -3.80 0.41 -7.77
CA LEU A 304 -2.41 0.04 -8.11
C LEU A 304 -1.38 0.83 -7.31
N GLU A 305 -1.72 2.01 -6.82
CA GLU A 305 -0.86 2.81 -5.96
C GLU A 305 -0.43 2.06 -4.70
N MET A 306 -1.30 1.18 -4.14
CA MET A 306 -0.97 0.41 -2.93
C MET A 306 0.39 -0.27 -2.99
N TYR A 307 0.82 -0.71 -4.18
CA TYR A 307 2.13 -1.33 -4.35
C TYR A 307 3.28 -0.37 -4.07
N LEU A 308 3.12 0.90 -4.44
CA LEU A 308 4.18 1.91 -4.38
C LEU A 308 4.07 2.82 -3.15
N THR A 309 2.97 2.78 -2.41
CA THR A 309 2.72 3.62 -1.24
C THR A 309 3.81 3.46 -0.16
N MET A 310 4.25 2.25 0.15
CA MET A 310 5.35 2.06 1.13
C MET A 310 6.71 2.56 0.61
N PRO A 311 7.14 2.29 -0.64
CA PRO A 311 8.28 2.97 -1.27
C PRO A 311 8.18 4.50 -1.25
N PHE A 312 6.99 5.07 -1.53
CA PHE A 312 6.72 6.50 -1.45
C PHE A 312 6.99 7.05 -0.04
N VAL A 313 6.39 6.44 0.98
CA VAL A 313 6.60 6.82 2.39
C VAL A 313 8.07 6.81 2.75
N VAL A 314 8.76 5.72 2.47
CA VAL A 314 10.18 5.57 2.86
C VAL A 314 11.07 6.51 2.03
N GLY A 315 10.74 6.77 0.77
CA GLY A 315 11.40 7.76 -0.06
C GLY A 315 11.32 9.17 0.54
N LEU A 316 10.12 9.60 0.94
CA LEU A 316 9.88 10.88 1.62
C LEU A 316 10.64 11.00 2.94
N VAL A 317 10.61 9.95 3.76
CA VAL A 317 11.33 9.92 5.04
C VAL A 317 12.84 10.07 4.81
N ASN A 318 13.39 9.33 3.85
CA ASN A 318 14.81 9.41 3.55
C ASN A 318 15.20 10.79 2.98
N LEU A 319 14.36 11.37 2.12
CA LEU A 319 14.54 12.71 1.60
C LEU A 319 14.57 13.76 2.72
N THR A 320 13.62 13.66 3.66
CA THR A 320 13.52 14.60 4.79
C THR A 320 14.70 14.43 5.76
N VAL A 321 15.01 13.20 6.17
CA VAL A 321 15.98 12.93 7.26
C VAL A 321 17.43 13.11 6.80
N ARG A 322 17.74 12.73 5.55
CA ARG A 322 19.07 12.84 4.96
C ARG A 322 19.35 14.21 4.34
N GLY A 323 18.33 15.06 4.22
CA GLY A 323 18.49 16.44 3.78
C GLY A 323 19.33 17.27 4.78
N ARG A 324 19.97 18.33 4.28
CA ARG A 324 20.90 19.16 5.07
C ARG A 324 20.24 20.31 5.83
N ARG A 325 18.91 20.50 5.72
CA ARG A 325 18.23 21.61 6.40
C ARG A 325 18.09 21.38 7.90
N PRO A 326 18.34 22.41 8.73
CA PRO A 326 18.15 22.31 10.18
C PRO A 326 16.68 22.10 10.55
N GLU A 327 15.72 22.58 9.74
CA GLU A 327 14.28 22.49 9.97
C GLU A 327 13.67 21.11 9.63
N ARG A 328 14.47 20.14 9.21
CA ARG A 328 14.01 18.81 8.78
C ARG A 328 13.07 18.11 9.77
N SER A 329 13.25 18.34 11.07
CA SER A 329 12.37 17.76 12.10
C SER A 329 10.97 18.37 12.06
N TYR A 330 10.85 19.68 11.85
CA TYR A 330 9.56 20.37 11.69
C TYR A 330 8.87 19.96 10.39
N ILE A 331 9.65 19.83 9.31
CA ILE A 331 9.14 19.36 8.02
C ILE A 331 8.61 17.93 8.17
N GLY A 332 9.33 17.03 8.87
CA GLY A 332 8.87 15.68 9.16
C GLY A 332 7.55 15.65 9.95
N ALA A 333 7.42 16.49 10.97
CA ALA A 333 6.18 16.63 11.73
C ALA A 333 5.03 17.16 10.85
N LEU A 334 5.30 18.15 10.02
CA LEU A 334 4.32 18.74 9.11
C LEU A 334 3.82 17.72 8.07
N LEU A 335 4.71 16.89 7.51
CA LEU A 335 4.34 15.78 6.62
C LEU A 335 3.32 14.85 7.28
N VAL A 336 3.56 14.46 8.54
CA VAL A 336 2.64 13.58 9.29
C VAL A 336 1.30 14.28 9.54
N ILE A 337 1.32 15.55 9.97
CA ILE A 337 0.09 16.31 10.24
C ILE A 337 -0.77 16.45 8.99
N ILE A 338 -0.17 16.80 7.86
CA ILE A 338 -0.89 16.96 6.58
C ILE A 338 -1.47 15.63 6.12
N ALA A 339 -0.68 14.55 6.17
CA ALA A 339 -1.13 13.23 5.78
C ALA A 339 -2.28 12.74 6.67
N LEU A 340 -2.16 12.91 8.00
CA LEU A 340 -3.19 12.55 8.95
C LEU A 340 -4.47 13.41 8.79
N ALA A 341 -4.33 14.71 8.55
CA ALA A 341 -5.47 15.57 8.30
C ALA A 341 -6.21 15.16 7.03
N ALA A 342 -5.48 14.89 5.95
CA ALA A 342 -6.06 14.46 4.68
C ALA A 342 -6.82 13.14 4.82
N SER A 343 -6.24 12.11 5.48
CA SER A 343 -6.92 10.84 5.69
C SER A 343 -8.12 10.96 6.64
N THR A 344 -8.01 11.78 7.69
CA THR A 344 -9.13 12.02 8.62
C THR A 344 -10.30 12.70 7.91
N ILE A 345 -10.01 13.74 7.11
CA ILE A 345 -11.03 14.41 6.29
C ILE A 345 -11.69 13.40 5.34
N PHE A 346 -10.88 12.57 4.70
CA PHE A 346 -11.38 11.55 3.78
C PHE A 346 -12.33 10.57 4.49
N PHE A 347 -11.98 10.04 5.67
CA PHE A 347 -12.83 9.12 6.45
C PHE A 347 -14.11 9.80 6.98
N LEU A 348 -14.08 11.09 7.24
CA LEU A 348 -15.26 11.85 7.68
C LEU A 348 -16.22 12.15 6.53
N TYR A 349 -15.67 12.46 5.34
CA TYR A 349 -16.48 12.87 4.18
C TYR A 349 -17.02 11.68 3.37
N ARG A 350 -16.30 10.54 3.37
CA ARG A 350 -16.62 9.35 2.58
C ARG A 350 -16.49 8.07 3.40
N PRO A 351 -17.20 7.97 4.56
CA PRO A 351 -17.11 6.79 5.42
C PRO A 351 -17.54 5.51 4.70
N GLU A 352 -18.44 5.63 3.71
CA GLU A 352 -18.97 4.53 2.90
C GLU A 352 -17.93 3.91 1.94
N TRP A 353 -16.85 4.61 1.62
CA TRP A 353 -15.89 4.11 0.64
C TRP A 353 -15.03 2.97 1.17
N TYR A 354 -14.79 2.94 2.45
CA TYR A 354 -14.01 1.89 3.09
C TYR A 354 -14.81 0.97 4.01
N HIS A 355 -16.01 1.39 4.44
CA HIS A 355 -16.78 0.73 5.50
C HIS A 355 -15.92 0.33 6.71
N LEU A 356 -14.94 1.16 7.03
CA LEU A 356 -13.99 0.92 8.10
C LEU A 356 -14.54 1.37 9.45
N PHE A 357 -15.39 2.39 9.43
CA PHE A 357 -15.98 2.99 10.62
C PHE A 357 -17.53 3.04 10.51
N PRO A 358 -18.27 2.63 11.57
CA PRO A 358 -17.77 2.23 12.89
C PRO A 358 -17.02 0.89 12.83
N TYR A 359 -15.83 0.84 13.42
CA TYR A 359 -15.09 -0.42 13.52
C TYR A 359 -15.77 -1.35 14.52
N ARG A 360 -15.94 -2.61 14.12
CA ARG A 360 -16.52 -3.69 14.93
C ARG A 360 -15.59 -4.88 14.97
N THR A 361 -15.63 -5.59 16.08
CA THR A 361 -14.86 -6.81 16.25
C THR A 361 -15.74 -8.06 16.08
N PHE A 362 -15.14 -9.18 15.73
CA PHE A 362 -15.86 -10.45 15.61
C PHE A 362 -16.38 -10.99 16.97
N PHE A 363 -15.97 -10.39 18.09
CA PHE A 363 -16.50 -10.70 19.42
C PHE A 363 -17.88 -10.11 19.68
N GLU A 364 -18.29 -9.10 18.90
CA GLU A 364 -19.58 -8.46 19.07
C GLU A 364 -20.69 -9.38 18.55
N LYS A 365 -21.44 -10.01 19.48
CA LYS A 365 -22.54 -10.90 19.15
C LYS A 365 -23.74 -10.13 18.58
N GLY A 366 -24.29 -10.59 17.47
CA GLY A 366 -25.64 -10.24 17.02
C GLY A 366 -25.76 -9.34 15.78
N ILE A 367 -24.77 -9.34 14.89
CA ILE A 367 -24.91 -8.67 13.57
C ILE A 367 -24.31 -9.61 12.51
N PRO A 368 -25.14 -10.04 11.53
CA PRO A 368 -24.70 -10.87 10.42
C PRO A 368 -23.63 -10.19 9.59
#